data_0f4d0b89e2a4f4d402f56b7003a41664
#
_entry.id   0f4d0b89e2a4f4d402f56b7003a41664
#
_cell.length_a   1.000
_cell.length_b   1.000
_cell.length_c   1.000
_cell.angle_alpha   90.00
_cell.angle_beta   90.00
_cell.angle_gamma   90.00
#
_symmetry.space_group_name_H-M   'P 1'
#
loop_
_entity.id
_entity.type
_entity.pdbx_description
1 polymer ?
#
loop_
_entity_poly.entity_id
_entity_poly.type
_entity_poly.pdbx_seq_one_letter_code
_entity_poly.pdbx_strand_id
1 'polypeptide(L)'
;MPHTRQHKPRRQFGFTLIELLVVLLILGLLAGLVGPRVLKYLGGAKTDTAQLQIEEFGAGLDLFHLEVGRYPTSDEGLTALSVEPTGVDNWNGPYLKKKDIPKDPWGNDYHYRAPGQNGDYDLYSLGRDNADGGEGEDSDVVSW
;
A
#
# COMPACT_ATOMS: atom_id res chain seq x y z
N MET A 1 48.71 11.00 -57.64
CA MET A 1 48.01 9.67 -57.58
C MET A 1 47.08 9.67 -56.39
N PRO A 2 45.76 9.60 -56.58
CA PRO A 2 44.83 9.62 -55.43
C PRO A 2 44.66 8.21 -54.89
N HIS A 3 44.90 8.03 -53.58
CA HIS A 3 44.61 6.78 -52.86
C HIS A 3 43.12 6.64 -52.64
N THR A 4 42.49 5.75 -53.33
CA THR A 4 41.07 5.33 -53.11
C THR A 4 41.01 4.50 -51.84
N ARG A 5 40.43 5.04 -50.74
CA ARG A 5 40.10 4.28 -49.55
C ARG A 5 38.92 3.37 -49.86
N GLN A 6 39.16 2.08 -49.90
CA GLN A 6 38.09 1.07 -49.98
C GLN A 6 37.36 1.01 -48.65
N HIS A 7 36.08 1.43 -48.61
CA HIS A 7 35.16 1.16 -47.50
C HIS A 7 34.78 -0.31 -47.49
N LYS A 8 35.26 -1.06 -46.50
CA LYS A 8 34.76 -2.41 -46.25
C LYS A 8 33.28 -2.33 -45.82
N PRO A 9 32.34 -3.03 -46.49
CA PRO A 9 30.96 -3.08 -46.03
C PRO A 9 30.88 -3.77 -44.68
N ARG A 10 30.31 -3.09 -43.68
CA ARG A 10 29.93 -3.69 -42.39
C ARG A 10 28.82 -4.68 -42.65
N ARG A 11 29.06 -5.96 -42.39
CA ARG A 11 28.02 -6.99 -42.39
C ARG A 11 26.99 -6.62 -41.31
N GLN A 12 25.83 -6.19 -41.71
CA GLN A 12 24.66 -6.05 -40.85
C GLN A 12 24.11 -7.47 -40.67
N PHE A 13 24.26 -8.00 -39.45
CA PHE A 13 23.60 -9.21 -39.03
C PHE A 13 22.14 -8.84 -38.67
N GLY A 14 21.21 -9.18 -39.53
CA GLY A 14 19.78 -9.10 -39.24
C GLY A 14 19.34 -10.31 -38.43
N PHE A 15 18.43 -10.10 -37.48
CA PHE A 15 17.78 -11.18 -36.74
C PHE A 15 16.88 -11.99 -37.69
N THR A 16 16.89 -13.32 -37.53
CA THR A 16 15.97 -14.18 -38.25
C THR A 16 14.60 -14.21 -37.59
N LEU A 17 13.54 -14.43 -38.35
CA LEU A 17 12.17 -14.56 -37.85
C LEU A 17 12.05 -15.65 -36.77
N ILE A 18 12.77 -16.77 -36.97
CA ILE A 18 12.77 -17.87 -36.00
C ILE A 18 13.48 -17.53 -34.71
N GLU A 19 14.54 -16.72 -34.74
CA GLU A 19 15.27 -16.25 -33.57
C GLU A 19 14.35 -15.38 -32.70
N LEU A 20 13.57 -14.48 -33.32
CA LEU A 20 12.59 -13.66 -32.62
C LEU A 20 11.46 -14.52 -32.01
N LEU A 21 11.00 -15.52 -32.75
CA LEU A 21 9.92 -16.42 -32.33
C LEU A 21 10.36 -17.26 -31.12
N VAL A 22 11.59 -17.78 -31.12
CA VAL A 22 12.15 -18.53 -29.97
C VAL A 22 12.31 -17.65 -28.76
N VAL A 23 12.77 -16.41 -28.92
CA VAL A 23 12.88 -15.45 -27.82
C VAL A 23 11.51 -15.16 -27.20
N LEU A 24 10.49 -14.91 -28.03
CA LEU A 24 9.11 -14.69 -27.54
C LEU A 24 8.55 -15.91 -26.82
N LEU A 25 8.85 -17.12 -27.31
CA LEU A 25 8.44 -18.36 -26.64
C LEU A 25 9.08 -18.49 -25.25
N ILE A 26 10.39 -18.25 -25.13
CA ILE A 26 11.11 -18.31 -23.85
C ILE A 26 10.58 -17.24 -22.89
N LEU A 27 10.39 -16.01 -23.36
CA LEU A 27 9.85 -14.92 -22.54
C LEU A 27 8.43 -15.24 -22.07
N GLY A 28 7.59 -15.83 -22.91
CA GLY A 28 6.25 -16.27 -22.54
C GLY A 28 6.25 -17.35 -21.45
N LEU A 29 7.15 -18.35 -21.58
CA LEU A 29 7.32 -19.39 -20.57
C LEU A 29 7.80 -18.82 -19.24
N LEU A 30 8.80 -17.93 -19.26
CA LEU A 30 9.32 -17.28 -18.05
C LEU A 30 8.28 -16.38 -17.39
N ALA A 31 7.54 -15.59 -18.17
CA ALA A 31 6.46 -14.74 -17.67
C ALA A 31 5.36 -15.57 -16.99
N GLY A 32 4.98 -16.70 -17.56
CA GLY A 32 4.00 -17.62 -16.98
C GLY A 32 4.43 -18.26 -15.66
N LEU A 33 5.72 -18.47 -15.47
CA LEU A 33 6.27 -19.07 -14.25
C LEU A 33 6.48 -18.03 -13.13
N VAL A 34 6.95 -16.84 -13.50
CA VAL A 34 7.35 -15.79 -12.54
C VAL A 34 6.16 -14.90 -12.14
N GLY A 35 5.24 -14.63 -13.08
CA GLY A 35 4.11 -13.72 -12.89
C GLY A 35 3.30 -13.98 -11.61
N PRO A 36 2.81 -15.19 -11.36
CA PRO A 36 2.00 -15.48 -10.17
C PRO A 36 2.75 -15.26 -8.85
N ARG A 37 4.06 -15.53 -8.83
CA ARG A 37 4.89 -15.33 -7.63
C ARG A 37 5.08 -13.84 -7.31
N VAL A 38 5.34 -13.04 -8.33
CA VAL A 38 5.50 -11.58 -8.17
C VAL A 38 4.22 -10.96 -7.65
N LEU A 39 3.06 -11.34 -8.19
CA LEU A 39 1.76 -10.84 -7.71
C LEU A 39 1.51 -11.19 -6.25
N LYS A 40 1.86 -12.40 -5.81
CA LYS A 40 1.73 -12.79 -4.40
C LYS A 40 2.64 -11.97 -3.47
N TYR A 41 3.88 -11.67 -3.88
CA TYR A 41 4.78 -10.81 -3.09
C TYR A 41 4.27 -9.37 -3.00
N LEU A 42 3.72 -8.82 -4.08
CA LEU A 42 3.12 -7.49 -4.08
C LEU A 42 1.92 -7.41 -3.14
N GLY A 43 1.09 -8.45 -3.09
CA GLY A 43 -0.03 -8.53 -2.17
C GLY A 43 0.40 -8.55 -0.71
N GLY A 44 1.41 -9.35 -0.36
CA GLY A 44 1.98 -9.37 0.98
C GLY A 44 2.51 -8.00 1.41
N ALA A 45 3.25 -7.31 0.54
CA ALA A 45 3.79 -5.98 0.84
C ALA A 45 2.68 -4.92 1.09
N LYS A 46 1.53 -5.04 0.45
CA LYS A 46 0.37 -4.16 0.71
C LYS A 46 -0.23 -4.43 2.09
N THR A 47 -0.41 -5.71 2.45
CA THR A 47 -0.90 -6.09 3.78
C THR A 47 0.04 -5.59 4.88
N ASP A 48 1.36 -5.77 4.71
CA ASP A 48 2.37 -5.25 5.65
C ASP A 48 2.31 -3.72 5.76
N THR A 49 2.09 -3.02 4.63
CA THR A 49 1.93 -1.56 4.63
C THR A 49 0.67 -1.13 5.37
N ALA A 50 -0.46 -1.81 5.18
CA ALA A 50 -1.69 -1.53 5.92
C ALA A 50 -1.50 -1.73 7.42
N GLN A 51 -0.81 -2.81 7.83
CA GLN A 51 -0.49 -3.07 9.23
C GLN A 51 0.35 -1.94 9.84
N LEU A 52 1.41 -1.51 9.15
CA LEU A 52 2.25 -0.39 9.61
C LEU A 52 1.46 0.92 9.73
N GLN A 53 0.54 1.20 8.82
CA GLN A 53 -0.33 2.37 8.90
C GLN A 53 -1.29 2.30 10.09
N ILE A 54 -1.86 1.13 10.38
CA ILE A 54 -2.70 0.90 11.56
C ILE A 54 -1.90 1.14 12.84
N GLU A 55 -0.65 0.67 12.91
CA GLU A 55 0.24 0.92 14.04
C GLU A 55 0.58 2.41 14.20
N GLU A 56 0.81 3.13 13.09
CA GLU A 56 1.04 4.58 13.11
C GLU A 56 -0.19 5.34 13.64
N PHE A 57 -1.38 4.96 13.20
CA PHE A 57 -2.63 5.53 13.72
C PHE A 57 -2.82 5.19 15.20
N GLY A 58 -2.53 3.95 15.60
CA GLY A 58 -2.60 3.52 16.99
C GLY A 58 -1.74 4.39 17.89
N ALA A 59 -0.49 4.64 17.51
CA ALA A 59 0.40 5.54 18.22
C ALA A 59 -0.16 6.98 18.32
N GLY A 60 -0.77 7.48 17.25
CA GLY A 60 -1.46 8.77 17.24
C GLY A 60 -2.68 8.81 18.18
N LEU A 61 -3.46 7.74 18.19
CA LEU A 61 -4.63 7.57 19.08
C LEU A 61 -4.20 7.53 20.55
N ASP A 62 -3.11 6.86 20.87
CA ASP A 62 -2.56 6.80 22.22
C ASP A 62 -2.07 8.18 22.71
N LEU A 63 -1.42 8.95 21.84
CA LEU A 63 -1.03 10.32 22.14
C LEU A 63 -2.25 11.23 22.36
N PHE A 64 -3.26 11.13 21.49
CA PHE A 64 -4.52 11.83 21.70
C PHE A 64 -5.16 11.47 23.03
N HIS A 65 -5.22 10.18 23.37
CA HIS A 65 -5.75 9.71 24.64
C HIS A 65 -4.96 10.25 25.85
N LEU A 66 -3.64 10.28 25.75
CA LEU A 66 -2.76 10.79 26.80
C LEU A 66 -3.01 12.27 27.10
N GLU A 67 -3.25 13.09 26.09
CA GLU A 67 -3.42 14.54 26.22
C GLU A 67 -4.87 14.95 26.49
N VAL A 68 -5.82 14.34 25.83
CA VAL A 68 -7.25 14.66 25.92
C VAL A 68 -7.97 13.86 27.03
N GLY A 69 -7.41 12.71 27.44
CA GLY A 69 -7.97 11.82 28.44
C GLY A 69 -9.00 10.81 27.95
N ARG A 70 -9.23 10.75 26.63
CA ARG A 70 -10.11 9.77 25.95
C ARG A 70 -9.63 9.50 24.54
N TYR A 71 -10.09 8.43 23.93
CA TYR A 71 -9.95 8.25 22.49
C TYR A 71 -10.95 9.13 21.72
N PRO A 72 -10.70 9.47 20.44
CA PRO A 72 -11.70 10.11 19.60
C PRO A 72 -12.99 9.29 19.56
N THR A 73 -14.14 9.95 19.49
CA THR A 73 -15.41 9.24 19.26
C THR A 73 -15.46 8.68 17.83
N SER A 74 -16.38 7.74 17.57
CA SER A 74 -16.58 7.24 16.20
C SER A 74 -16.91 8.36 15.20
N ASP A 75 -17.62 9.39 15.63
CA ASP A 75 -18.01 10.53 14.78
C ASP A 75 -16.82 11.46 14.51
N GLU A 76 -15.93 11.66 15.47
CA GLU A 76 -14.68 12.40 15.30
C GLU A 76 -13.71 11.65 14.38
N GLY A 77 -13.70 10.32 14.50
CA GLY A 77 -12.91 9.44 13.64
C GLY A 77 -11.41 9.70 13.71
N LEU A 78 -10.68 9.13 12.76
CA LEU A 78 -9.23 9.34 12.61
C LEU A 78 -8.87 10.79 12.25
N THR A 79 -9.82 11.57 11.75
CA THR A 79 -9.61 13.00 11.43
C THR A 79 -9.19 13.79 12.65
N ALA A 80 -9.63 13.38 13.85
CA ALA A 80 -9.23 13.97 15.13
C ALA A 80 -7.72 13.92 15.39
N LEU A 81 -6.99 13.06 14.69
CA LEU A 81 -5.52 12.97 14.78
C LEU A 81 -4.81 14.09 14.00
N SER A 82 -5.49 14.73 13.07
CA SER A 82 -4.91 15.76 12.20
C SER A 82 -5.57 17.12 12.36
N VAL A 83 -6.83 17.14 12.78
CA VAL A 83 -7.64 18.35 12.95
C VAL A 83 -8.26 18.32 14.34
N GLU A 84 -8.15 19.45 15.06
CA GLU A 84 -8.75 19.59 16.37
C GLU A 84 -10.27 19.41 16.32
N PRO A 85 -10.83 18.43 17.05
CA PRO A 85 -12.28 18.27 17.13
C PRO A 85 -12.93 19.42 17.91
N THR A 86 -14.15 19.76 17.53
CA THR A 86 -14.89 20.83 18.20
C THR A 86 -15.18 20.51 19.67
N GLY A 87 -14.81 21.43 20.57
CA GLY A 87 -15.08 21.29 22.01
C GLY A 87 -14.17 20.29 22.74
N VAL A 88 -13.02 19.98 22.16
CA VAL A 88 -11.99 19.18 22.81
C VAL A 88 -10.93 20.10 23.41
N ASP A 89 -10.78 20.04 24.72
CA ASP A 89 -9.73 20.74 25.46
C ASP A 89 -8.43 19.91 25.43
N ASN A 90 -7.28 20.60 25.52
CA ASN A 90 -5.94 20.02 25.61
C ASN A 90 -5.49 19.23 24.36
N TRP A 91 -6.10 19.49 23.19
CA TRP A 91 -5.62 18.94 21.95
C TRP A 91 -4.33 19.66 21.52
N ASN A 92 -3.21 18.95 21.43
CA ASN A 92 -1.91 19.50 21.00
C ASN A 92 -1.40 18.89 19.69
N GLY A 93 -2.31 18.32 18.88
CA GLY A 93 -1.96 17.75 17.58
C GLY A 93 -1.40 18.77 16.57
N PRO A 94 -1.15 18.39 15.35
CA PRO A 94 -1.51 17.09 14.76
C PRO A 94 -0.64 15.92 15.28
N TYR A 95 -1.24 14.76 15.46
CA TYR A 95 -0.58 13.54 15.93
C TYR A 95 -0.05 12.67 14.80
N LEU A 96 -0.41 13.02 13.56
CA LEU A 96 0.09 12.39 12.34
C LEU A 96 0.99 13.36 11.58
N LYS A 97 1.99 12.82 10.90
CA LYS A 97 2.89 13.61 10.05
C LYS A 97 2.19 14.20 8.82
N LYS A 98 1.18 13.50 8.31
CA LYS A 98 0.37 13.93 7.16
C LYS A 98 -0.91 14.58 7.68
N LYS A 99 -1.34 15.66 7.01
CA LYS A 99 -2.61 16.35 7.34
C LYS A 99 -3.84 15.51 7.00
N ASP A 100 -3.78 14.79 5.91
CA ASP A 100 -4.88 13.95 5.45
C ASP A 100 -4.69 12.52 5.93
N ILE A 101 -5.78 11.88 6.33
CA ILE A 101 -5.78 10.47 6.67
C ILE A 101 -5.54 9.69 5.36
N PRO A 102 -4.43 8.95 5.24
CA PRO A 102 -4.15 8.18 4.04
C PRO A 102 -5.17 7.04 3.89
N LYS A 103 -5.45 6.70 2.66
CA LYS A 103 -6.17 5.47 2.33
C LYS A 103 -5.27 4.26 2.53
N ASP A 104 -5.89 3.11 2.66
CA ASP A 104 -5.18 1.85 2.69
C ASP A 104 -4.47 1.57 1.33
N PRO A 105 -3.57 0.59 1.24
CA PRO A 105 -2.82 0.29 0.02
C PRO A 105 -3.67 -0.17 -1.18
N TRP A 106 -4.92 -0.45 -0.97
CA TRP A 106 -5.89 -0.80 -2.03
C TRP A 106 -6.79 0.37 -2.44
N GLY A 107 -6.71 1.51 -1.70
CA GLY A 107 -7.43 2.74 -2.02
C GLY A 107 -8.72 2.92 -1.24
N ASN A 108 -9.00 2.07 -0.24
CA ASN A 108 -10.16 2.15 0.63
C ASN A 108 -9.86 3.01 1.87
N ASP A 109 -10.90 3.45 2.55
CA ASP A 109 -10.78 4.16 3.82
C ASP A 109 -10.56 3.16 4.97
N TYR A 110 -9.79 3.54 5.98
CA TYR A 110 -9.71 2.81 7.23
C TYR A 110 -10.99 2.99 8.03
N HIS A 111 -11.42 1.93 8.70
CA HIS A 111 -12.57 1.92 9.58
C HIS A 111 -12.12 2.14 11.02
N TYR A 112 -12.80 3.04 11.72
CA TYR A 112 -12.53 3.35 13.11
C TYR A 112 -13.82 3.38 13.92
N ARG A 113 -13.80 2.80 15.11
CA ARG A 113 -14.90 2.84 16.06
C ARG A 113 -14.39 2.89 17.50
N ALA A 114 -14.94 3.81 18.28
CA ALA A 114 -14.73 3.90 19.72
C ALA A 114 -16.06 4.18 20.46
N PRO A 115 -16.39 3.43 21.52
CA PRO A 115 -15.66 2.26 22.02
C PRO A 115 -15.63 1.09 21.03
N GLY A 116 -14.56 0.31 21.06
CA GLY A 116 -14.40 -0.87 20.22
C GLY A 116 -15.20 -2.07 20.73
N GLN A 117 -15.25 -3.12 19.92
CA GLN A 117 -15.76 -4.44 20.35
C GLN A 117 -14.59 -5.31 20.83
N ASN A 118 -13.39 -5.07 20.33
CA ASN A 118 -12.20 -5.87 20.61
C ASN A 118 -11.22 -5.18 21.59
N GLY A 119 -11.47 -3.90 21.89
CA GLY A 119 -10.65 -3.08 22.78
C GLY A 119 -11.26 -1.71 23.00
N ASP A 120 -10.45 -0.76 23.45
CA ASP A 120 -10.87 0.63 23.66
C ASP A 120 -11.35 1.28 22.35
N TYR A 121 -10.77 0.86 21.24
CA TYR A 121 -11.20 1.18 19.89
C TYR A 121 -10.96 -0.01 18.96
N ASP A 122 -11.66 -0.06 17.84
CA ASP A 122 -11.39 -0.93 16.72
C ASP A 122 -10.93 -0.08 15.54
N LEU A 123 -9.78 -0.43 14.96
CA LEU A 123 -9.22 0.19 13.77
C LEU A 123 -8.81 -0.89 12.77
N TYR A 124 -9.29 -0.82 11.54
CA TYR A 124 -9.06 -1.88 10.56
C TYR A 124 -9.21 -1.40 9.11
N SER A 125 -8.62 -2.17 8.20
CA SER A 125 -8.90 -2.15 6.76
C SER A 125 -9.58 -3.45 6.37
N LEU A 126 -10.53 -3.40 5.47
CA LEU A 126 -11.23 -4.57 4.91
C LEU A 126 -10.51 -5.17 3.68
N GLY A 127 -9.21 -4.85 3.52
CA GLY A 127 -8.43 -5.41 2.42
C GLY A 127 -8.85 -4.89 1.04
N ARG A 128 -8.48 -5.64 0.02
CA ARG A 128 -8.66 -5.25 -1.38
C ARG A 128 -10.13 -5.21 -1.81
N ASP A 129 -10.92 -6.17 -1.36
CA ASP A 129 -12.33 -6.31 -1.77
C ASP A 129 -13.28 -5.42 -0.96
N ASN A 130 -12.78 -4.74 0.10
CA ASN A 130 -13.53 -3.87 1.01
C ASN A 130 -14.76 -4.57 1.61
N ALA A 131 -14.59 -5.84 2.00
CA ALA A 131 -15.63 -6.68 2.60
C ALA A 131 -15.05 -7.48 3.78
N ASP A 132 -15.91 -7.76 4.78
CA ASP A 132 -15.48 -8.49 5.98
C ASP A 132 -14.93 -9.89 5.63
N GLY A 133 -13.77 -10.24 6.20
CA GLY A 133 -13.14 -11.55 6.06
C GLY A 133 -12.20 -11.64 4.87
N GLY A 134 -12.27 -12.73 4.11
CA GLY A 134 -11.42 -12.96 2.94
C GLY A 134 -10.09 -13.65 3.25
N GLU A 135 -9.29 -13.83 2.20
CA GLU A 135 -7.96 -14.45 2.26
C GLU A 135 -6.94 -13.66 1.43
N GLY A 136 -5.68 -13.70 1.83
CA GLY A 136 -4.58 -13.01 1.13
C GLY A 136 -4.76 -11.49 1.14
N GLU A 137 -4.87 -10.85 -0.02
CA GLU A 137 -5.10 -9.40 -0.12
C GLU A 137 -6.52 -8.97 0.26
N ASP A 138 -7.47 -9.88 0.24
CA ASP A 138 -8.87 -9.62 0.62
C ASP A 138 -9.08 -9.80 2.14
N SER A 139 -8.06 -10.25 2.87
CA SER A 139 -8.13 -10.42 4.32
C SER A 139 -8.12 -9.08 5.05
N ASP A 140 -8.92 -9.01 6.11
CA ASP A 140 -8.94 -7.84 7.00
C ASP A 140 -7.58 -7.64 7.68
N VAL A 141 -7.18 -6.39 7.83
CA VAL A 141 -6.00 -5.99 8.61
C VAL A 141 -6.49 -5.19 9.81
N VAL A 142 -6.26 -5.71 11.01
CA VAL A 142 -6.90 -5.22 12.24
C VAL A 142 -5.89 -4.76 13.29
N SER A 143 -6.32 -3.90 14.22
CA SER A 143 -5.50 -3.37 15.32
C SER A 143 -5.45 -4.27 16.56
N TRP A 144 -6.21 -5.35 16.60
CA TRP A 144 -6.30 -6.30 17.74
C TRP A 144 -5.78 -7.69 17.42
#